data_3a89246397adccc80ec370b7e664cc87
#
_entry.id   3a89246397adccc80ec370b7e664cc87
#
_cell.length_a   1.000
_cell.length_b   1.000
_cell.length_c   1.000
_cell.angle_alpha   90.00
_cell.angle_beta   90.00
_cell.angle_gamma   90.00
#
_symmetry.space_group_name_H-M   'P 1'
#
loop_
_entity.id
_entity.type
_entity.pdbx_description
1 polymer ?
#
loop_
_entity_poly.entity_id
_entity_poly.type
_entity_poly.pdbx_seq_one_letter_code
_entity_poly.pdbx_strand_id
1 'polypeptide(L)'
;MNSLKIIAVIPARYASTRFPAKLIQDLGGKPVVVQTYLATVATQLFDEVLVATDHEIIYDLLKKHHVNVVMSSSHHESGSDRIAEVVQDRACDVVVNVQGDEPFVSKENLQSLIDIFQNDENQKVDLTSLMFEISDKEAIQNPNNVKVVVNQNYQALYFSRAPIPFSRDGKSYVTHYQHIGVYAYRKKALLDFTTWQMKGLEATEKLEQLRYLEYGRTIQMIVTQHIGIGIDTKEDLDKARVLWGR
;
A
#
# COMPACT_ATOMS: atom_id res chain seq x y z
N MET A 1 10.89 2.98 -26.76
CA MET A 1 11.10 3.04 -25.28
C MET A 1 10.93 1.62 -24.79
N ASN A 2 11.85 1.11 -23.97
CA ASN A 2 11.61 -0.19 -23.33
C ASN A 2 10.45 -0.03 -22.36
N SER A 3 9.46 -0.92 -22.40
CA SER A 3 8.38 -0.94 -21.42
C SER A 3 8.98 -1.20 -20.03
N LEU A 4 8.52 -0.45 -19.00
CA LEU A 4 8.91 -0.70 -17.61
C LEU A 4 8.46 -2.11 -17.20
N LYS A 5 9.35 -2.83 -16.54
CA LYS A 5 9.01 -4.12 -15.93
C LYS A 5 8.45 -3.89 -14.54
N ILE A 6 7.21 -4.32 -14.31
CA ILE A 6 6.43 -4.01 -13.11
C ILE A 6 6.04 -5.28 -12.38
N ILE A 7 6.37 -5.37 -11.09
CA ILE A 7 6.02 -6.51 -10.24
C ILE A 7 5.08 -6.05 -9.13
N ALA A 8 3.98 -6.79 -8.92
CA ALA A 8 3.16 -6.64 -7.73
C ALA A 8 3.61 -7.62 -6.64
N VAL A 9 3.81 -7.14 -5.43
CA VAL A 9 4.10 -7.96 -4.25
C VAL A 9 3.01 -7.75 -3.21
N ILE A 10 2.47 -8.86 -2.71
CA ILE A 10 1.43 -8.91 -1.69
C ILE A 10 2.07 -9.41 -0.39
N PRO A 11 2.43 -8.54 0.57
CA PRO A 11 2.95 -9.00 1.86
C PRO A 11 1.84 -9.66 2.67
N ALA A 12 2.11 -10.86 3.18
CA ALA A 12 1.15 -11.66 3.94
C ALA A 12 1.77 -12.13 5.26
N ARG A 13 1.30 -11.55 6.38
CA ARG A 13 1.71 -11.92 7.74
C ARG A 13 0.62 -12.75 8.41
N TYR A 14 1.00 -13.80 9.11
CA TYR A 14 0.06 -14.60 9.91
C TYR A 14 -0.38 -13.85 11.17
N ALA A 15 0.56 -13.19 11.84
CA ALA A 15 0.29 -12.42 13.04
C ALA A 15 -0.41 -11.11 12.71
N SER A 16 -1.65 -10.97 13.20
CA SER A 16 -2.42 -9.73 13.20
C SER A 16 -3.01 -9.52 14.58
N THR A 17 -2.76 -8.35 15.19
CA THR A 17 -3.18 -8.08 16.58
C THR A 17 -4.69 -7.88 16.71
N ARG A 18 -5.33 -7.20 15.76
CA ARG A 18 -6.77 -6.88 15.78
C ARG A 18 -7.66 -8.05 15.33
N PHE A 19 -7.19 -8.82 14.35
CA PHE A 19 -7.92 -9.97 13.81
C PHE A 19 -6.91 -11.07 13.43
N PRO A 20 -6.60 -11.99 14.37
CA PRO A 20 -5.65 -13.06 14.14
C PRO A 20 -6.02 -13.91 12.92
N ALA A 21 -5.02 -14.29 12.13
CA ALA A 21 -5.18 -15.13 10.95
C ALA A 21 -6.19 -14.60 9.91
N LYS A 22 -6.38 -13.26 9.82
CA LYS A 22 -7.36 -12.64 8.92
C LYS A 22 -7.17 -13.02 7.44
N LEU A 23 -5.93 -13.16 7.00
CA LEU A 23 -5.58 -13.45 5.61
C LEU A 23 -6.01 -14.87 5.15
N ILE A 24 -6.17 -15.80 6.08
CA ILE A 24 -6.60 -17.17 5.78
C ILE A 24 -8.10 -17.39 6.00
N GLN A 25 -8.85 -16.35 6.42
CA GLN A 25 -10.30 -16.42 6.55
C GLN A 25 -10.96 -16.60 5.19
N ASP A 26 -12.08 -17.32 5.19
CA ASP A 26 -12.85 -17.54 3.96
C ASP A 26 -13.58 -16.28 3.50
N LEU A 27 -13.43 -15.98 2.21
CA LEU A 27 -14.18 -14.97 1.48
C LEU A 27 -14.61 -15.56 0.13
N GLY A 28 -15.89 -15.90 0.01
CA GLY A 28 -16.44 -16.44 -1.23
C GLY A 28 -15.81 -17.78 -1.66
N GLY A 29 -15.52 -18.68 -0.72
CA GLY A 29 -14.99 -20.02 -0.96
C GLY A 29 -13.46 -20.08 -1.13
N LYS A 30 -12.73 -18.98 -0.93
CA LYS A 30 -11.27 -18.93 -0.91
C LYS A 30 -10.76 -18.04 0.22
N PRO A 31 -9.51 -18.27 0.71
CA PRO A 31 -8.88 -17.36 1.67
C PRO A 31 -8.77 -15.93 1.14
N VAL A 32 -8.90 -14.93 2.03
CA VAL A 32 -8.79 -13.50 1.70
C VAL A 32 -7.55 -13.22 0.85
N VAL A 33 -6.37 -13.67 1.27
CA VAL A 33 -5.11 -13.43 0.53
C VAL A 33 -5.11 -14.06 -0.87
N VAL A 34 -5.78 -15.19 -1.05
CA VAL A 34 -5.95 -15.83 -2.38
C VAL A 34 -6.86 -14.99 -3.26
N GLN A 35 -7.95 -14.44 -2.71
CA GLN A 35 -8.82 -13.51 -3.45
C GLN A 35 -8.09 -12.25 -3.86
N THR A 36 -7.30 -11.65 -2.95
CA THR A 36 -6.45 -10.49 -3.25
C THR A 36 -5.46 -10.79 -4.38
N TYR A 37 -4.78 -11.95 -4.32
CA TYR A 37 -3.87 -12.36 -5.39
C TYR A 37 -4.59 -12.51 -6.74
N LEU A 38 -5.70 -13.23 -6.77
CA LEU A 38 -6.48 -13.43 -8.00
C LEU A 38 -7.01 -12.12 -8.57
N ALA A 39 -7.52 -11.23 -7.73
CA ALA A 39 -7.97 -9.89 -8.15
C ALA A 39 -6.81 -9.07 -8.72
N THR A 40 -5.62 -9.13 -8.11
CA THR A 40 -4.43 -8.43 -8.59
C THR A 40 -3.99 -8.98 -9.96
N VAL A 41 -3.94 -10.30 -10.13
CA VAL A 41 -3.64 -10.95 -11.43
C VAL A 41 -4.66 -10.56 -12.50
N ALA A 42 -5.94 -10.50 -12.14
CA ALA A 42 -7.01 -10.16 -13.08
C ALA A 42 -6.92 -8.73 -13.63
N THR A 43 -6.17 -7.82 -12.99
CA THR A 43 -5.93 -6.47 -13.51
C THR A 43 -5.11 -6.48 -14.79
N GLN A 44 -4.25 -7.47 -15.00
CA GLN A 44 -3.32 -7.59 -16.14
C GLN A 44 -2.34 -6.41 -16.27
N LEU A 45 -1.96 -5.80 -15.13
CA LEU A 45 -1.06 -4.64 -15.10
C LEU A 45 0.40 -5.02 -14.85
N PHE A 46 0.67 -6.26 -14.45
CA PHE A 46 1.96 -6.67 -13.90
C PHE A 46 2.61 -7.78 -14.74
N ASP A 47 3.93 -7.71 -14.91
CA ASP A 47 4.72 -8.79 -15.48
C ASP A 47 4.78 -10.01 -14.56
N GLU A 48 4.72 -9.76 -13.23
CA GLU A 48 4.68 -10.80 -12.20
C GLU A 48 3.84 -10.33 -11.02
N VAL A 49 3.03 -11.23 -10.46
CA VAL A 49 2.35 -11.03 -9.18
C VAL A 49 2.80 -12.13 -8.24
N LEU A 50 3.21 -11.77 -7.01
CA LEU A 50 3.63 -12.75 -6.03
C LEU A 50 3.21 -12.36 -4.61
N VAL A 51 3.06 -13.37 -3.75
CA VAL A 51 2.82 -13.18 -2.31
C VAL A 51 4.12 -13.44 -1.55
N ALA A 52 4.45 -12.53 -0.64
CA ALA A 52 5.61 -12.67 0.25
C ALA A 52 5.13 -12.97 1.69
N THR A 53 5.54 -14.10 2.26
CA THR A 53 5.14 -14.49 3.61
C THR A 53 6.33 -15.03 4.41
N ASP A 54 6.29 -14.87 5.73
CA ASP A 54 7.24 -15.44 6.68
C ASP A 54 6.69 -16.65 7.46
N HIS A 55 5.50 -17.15 7.07
CA HIS A 55 4.79 -18.14 7.85
C HIS A 55 4.41 -19.37 7.02
N GLU A 56 4.83 -20.56 7.47
CA GLU A 56 4.59 -21.82 6.75
C GLU A 56 3.12 -22.12 6.48
N ILE A 57 2.22 -21.82 7.43
CA ILE A 57 0.77 -22.04 7.24
C ILE A 57 0.24 -21.24 6.04
N ILE A 58 0.68 -19.97 5.89
CA ILE A 58 0.28 -19.15 4.75
C ILE A 58 0.93 -19.69 3.48
N TYR A 59 2.21 -20.03 3.54
CA TYR A 59 2.95 -20.55 2.39
C TYR A 59 2.30 -21.82 1.83
N ASP A 60 2.03 -22.80 2.68
CA ASP A 60 1.43 -24.09 2.28
C ASP A 60 0.00 -23.91 1.75
N LEU A 61 -0.78 -23.01 2.38
CA LEU A 61 -2.11 -22.66 1.91
C LEU A 61 -2.04 -22.06 0.51
N LEU A 62 -1.16 -21.10 0.27
CA LEU A 62 -0.99 -20.45 -1.03
C LEU A 62 -0.51 -21.42 -2.11
N LYS A 63 0.40 -22.33 -1.78
CA LYS A 63 0.83 -23.43 -2.68
C LYS A 63 -0.33 -24.34 -3.09
N LYS A 64 -1.22 -24.71 -2.16
CA LYS A 64 -2.42 -25.51 -2.45
C LYS A 64 -3.37 -24.80 -3.42
N HIS A 65 -3.38 -23.47 -3.43
CA HIS A 65 -4.17 -22.66 -4.33
C HIS A 65 -3.41 -22.22 -5.61
N HIS A 66 -2.23 -22.81 -5.88
CA HIS A 66 -1.37 -22.50 -7.04
C HIS A 66 -1.00 -21.02 -7.15
N VAL A 67 -0.90 -20.32 -6.01
CA VAL A 67 -0.44 -18.93 -5.94
C VAL A 67 1.08 -18.89 -6.05
N ASN A 68 1.60 -17.89 -6.78
CA ASN A 68 3.04 -17.60 -6.79
C ASN A 68 3.45 -17.01 -5.44
N VAL A 69 4.09 -17.79 -4.59
CA VAL A 69 4.46 -17.43 -3.23
C VAL A 69 5.94 -17.62 -2.97
N VAL A 70 6.54 -16.69 -2.24
CA VAL A 70 7.95 -16.69 -1.81
C VAL A 70 7.99 -16.62 -0.29
N MET A 71 8.84 -17.47 0.31
CA MET A 71 9.16 -17.37 1.74
C MET A 71 10.15 -16.22 1.94
N SER A 72 9.88 -15.35 2.89
CA SER A 72 10.74 -14.23 3.31
C SER A 72 11.22 -14.41 4.75
N SER A 73 12.23 -13.66 5.15
CA SER A 73 12.69 -13.63 6.53
C SER A 73 11.57 -13.22 7.51
N SER A 74 11.56 -13.82 8.69
CA SER A 74 10.68 -13.45 9.81
C SER A 74 11.17 -12.21 10.59
N HIS A 75 12.38 -11.72 10.31
CA HIS A 75 13.01 -10.62 11.04
C HIS A 75 12.60 -9.22 10.53
N HIS A 76 11.78 -9.13 9.49
CA HIS A 76 11.34 -7.86 8.95
C HIS A 76 10.38 -7.14 9.89
N GLU A 77 10.68 -5.88 10.18
CA GLU A 77 9.84 -5.01 11.00
C GLU A 77 8.64 -4.47 10.21
N SER A 78 8.80 -4.27 8.90
CA SER A 78 7.80 -3.67 8.03
C SER A 78 7.41 -4.54 6.82
N GLY A 79 6.29 -4.18 6.18
CA GLY A 79 5.89 -4.74 4.89
C GLY A 79 6.86 -4.34 3.78
N SER A 80 7.40 -3.12 3.83
CA SER A 80 8.36 -2.60 2.85
C SER A 80 9.67 -3.37 2.86
N ASP A 81 10.20 -3.74 4.04
CA ASP A 81 11.43 -4.55 4.16
C ASP A 81 11.23 -5.93 3.54
N ARG A 82 10.08 -6.56 3.77
CA ARG A 82 9.72 -7.86 3.20
C ARG A 82 9.65 -7.80 1.67
N ILE A 83 9.01 -6.76 1.14
CA ILE A 83 8.90 -6.56 -0.30
C ILE A 83 10.29 -6.35 -0.90
N ALA A 84 11.13 -5.54 -0.27
CA ALA A 84 12.49 -5.26 -0.72
C ALA A 84 13.34 -6.53 -0.81
N GLU A 85 13.33 -7.40 0.22
CA GLU A 85 14.02 -8.70 0.19
C GLU A 85 13.61 -9.52 -1.03
N VAL A 86 12.30 -9.66 -1.24
CA VAL A 86 11.76 -10.53 -2.28
C VAL A 86 12.10 -10.02 -3.69
N VAL A 87 12.24 -8.71 -3.89
CA VAL A 87 12.54 -8.14 -5.21
C VAL A 87 14.02 -7.84 -5.43
N GLN A 88 14.86 -8.01 -4.41
CA GLN A 88 16.28 -7.65 -4.47
C GLN A 88 16.97 -8.20 -5.72
N ASP A 89 16.83 -9.49 -5.96
CA ASP A 89 17.49 -10.21 -7.07
C ASP A 89 16.60 -10.36 -8.31
N ARG A 90 15.41 -9.74 -8.33
CA ARG A 90 14.48 -9.78 -9.46
C ARG A 90 14.72 -8.60 -10.40
N ALA A 91 14.71 -8.85 -11.69
CA ALA A 91 14.76 -7.80 -12.69
C ALA A 91 13.37 -7.11 -12.73
N CYS A 92 13.27 -5.91 -12.21
CA CYS A 92 12.09 -5.03 -12.33
C CYS A 92 12.49 -3.56 -12.14
N ASP A 93 11.68 -2.66 -12.67
CA ASP A 93 11.86 -1.21 -12.57
C ASP A 93 10.96 -0.62 -11.47
N VAL A 94 9.73 -1.12 -11.40
CA VAL A 94 8.69 -0.65 -10.47
C VAL A 94 8.14 -1.83 -9.67
N VAL A 95 7.92 -1.61 -8.39
CA VAL A 95 7.33 -2.58 -7.45
C VAL A 95 6.07 -1.98 -6.86
N VAL A 96 4.96 -2.68 -6.99
CA VAL A 96 3.67 -2.26 -6.41
C VAL A 96 3.37 -3.11 -5.19
N ASN A 97 3.14 -2.45 -4.05
CA ASN A 97 2.69 -3.08 -2.82
C ASN A 97 1.16 -3.13 -2.81
N VAL A 98 0.60 -4.33 -2.93
CA VAL A 98 -0.83 -4.58 -2.78
C VAL A 98 -1.07 -5.22 -1.43
N GLN A 99 -1.91 -4.59 -0.59
CA GLN A 99 -2.17 -5.09 0.75
C GLN A 99 -2.90 -6.45 0.72
N GLY A 100 -2.38 -7.44 1.45
CA GLY A 100 -2.92 -8.81 1.43
C GLY A 100 -4.36 -8.96 1.93
N ASP A 101 -4.87 -7.96 2.63
CA ASP A 101 -6.21 -7.86 3.21
C ASP A 101 -7.17 -6.96 2.42
N GLU A 102 -6.79 -6.54 1.20
CA GLU A 102 -7.62 -5.74 0.30
C GLU A 102 -8.06 -6.54 -0.94
N PRO A 103 -9.04 -7.46 -0.82
CA PRO A 103 -9.47 -8.33 -1.93
C PRO A 103 -10.24 -7.60 -3.03
N PHE A 104 -10.73 -6.37 -2.77
CA PHE A 104 -11.43 -5.51 -3.75
C PHE A 104 -10.44 -4.57 -4.46
N VAL A 105 -9.49 -5.17 -5.16
CA VAL A 105 -8.44 -4.42 -5.88
C VAL A 105 -9.05 -3.57 -7.00
N SER A 106 -8.81 -2.26 -6.97
CA SER A 106 -9.19 -1.36 -8.08
C SER A 106 -8.07 -1.31 -9.12
N LYS A 107 -8.39 -1.74 -10.34
CA LYS A 107 -7.49 -1.62 -11.49
C LYS A 107 -7.13 -0.17 -11.77
N GLU A 108 -8.10 0.73 -11.69
CA GLU A 108 -7.95 2.16 -11.95
C GLU A 108 -6.93 2.78 -10.98
N ASN A 109 -7.02 2.44 -9.70
CA ASN A 109 -6.07 2.90 -8.69
C ASN A 109 -4.65 2.41 -8.98
N LEU A 110 -4.49 1.12 -9.26
CA LEU A 110 -3.18 0.55 -9.56
C LEU A 110 -2.58 1.11 -10.85
N GLN A 111 -3.40 1.28 -11.89
CA GLN A 111 -2.97 1.87 -13.15
C GLN A 111 -2.48 3.32 -12.94
N SER A 112 -3.23 4.14 -12.17
CA SER A 112 -2.85 5.53 -11.92
C SER A 112 -1.50 5.67 -11.19
N LEU A 113 -1.18 4.74 -10.28
CA LEU A 113 0.13 4.70 -9.62
C LEU A 113 1.26 4.39 -10.61
N ILE A 114 1.02 3.47 -11.54
CA ILE A 114 1.99 3.01 -12.54
C ILE A 114 2.23 4.08 -13.61
N ASP A 115 1.17 4.75 -14.08
CA ASP A 115 1.23 5.75 -15.15
C ASP A 115 2.19 6.91 -14.82
N ILE A 116 2.33 7.25 -13.55
CA ILE A 116 3.30 8.26 -13.11
C ILE A 116 4.72 7.85 -13.51
N PHE A 117 5.11 6.59 -13.29
CA PHE A 117 6.47 6.13 -13.62
C PHE A 117 6.69 6.00 -15.12
N GLN A 118 5.66 5.68 -15.89
CA GLN A 118 5.74 5.60 -17.36
C GLN A 118 6.00 6.97 -17.99
N ASN A 119 5.50 8.04 -17.33
CA ASN A 119 5.63 9.41 -17.81
C ASN A 119 6.78 10.19 -17.13
N ASP A 120 7.49 9.59 -16.16
CA ASP A 120 8.60 10.21 -15.43
C ASP A 120 9.96 9.89 -16.08
N GLU A 121 10.20 10.44 -17.27
CA GLU A 121 11.44 10.22 -18.05
C GLU A 121 12.72 10.57 -17.27
N ASN A 122 12.66 11.56 -16.39
CA ASN A 122 13.81 12.01 -15.61
C ASN A 122 13.99 11.26 -14.28
N GLN A 123 13.16 10.26 -14.00
CA GLN A 123 13.19 9.45 -12.79
C GLN A 123 13.21 10.27 -11.49
N LYS A 124 12.40 11.33 -11.44
CA LYS A 124 12.31 12.25 -10.28
C LYS A 124 11.37 11.74 -9.19
N VAL A 125 10.46 10.82 -9.51
CA VAL A 125 9.50 10.26 -8.57
C VAL A 125 10.07 8.98 -7.98
N ASP A 126 10.26 8.92 -6.68
CA ASP A 126 10.77 7.74 -5.97
C ASP A 126 9.64 6.74 -5.68
N LEU A 127 8.49 7.24 -5.25
CA LEU A 127 7.30 6.43 -5.01
C LEU A 127 6.01 7.22 -5.27
N THR A 128 4.94 6.46 -5.52
CA THR A 128 3.59 7.00 -5.67
C THR A 128 2.66 6.40 -4.62
N SER A 129 1.65 7.15 -4.21
CA SER A 129 0.61 6.68 -3.31
C SER A 129 -0.71 7.38 -3.58
N LEU A 130 -1.78 6.87 -2.98
CA LEU A 130 -3.12 7.37 -3.19
C LEU A 130 -3.57 8.27 -2.05
N MET A 131 -4.47 9.18 -2.36
CA MET A 131 -5.21 9.98 -1.39
C MET A 131 -6.63 10.23 -1.88
N PHE A 132 -7.55 10.49 -0.97
CA PHE A 132 -8.90 10.91 -1.31
C PHE A 132 -9.35 12.09 -0.47
N GLU A 133 -10.27 12.87 -1.02
CA GLU A 133 -10.81 14.05 -0.36
C GLU A 133 -11.72 13.68 0.81
N ILE A 134 -11.51 14.30 1.95
CA ILE A 134 -12.35 14.18 3.14
C ILE A 134 -12.89 15.54 3.55
N SER A 135 -14.20 15.63 3.81
CA SER A 135 -14.87 16.84 4.28
C SER A 135 -15.54 16.65 5.64
N ASP A 136 -15.73 15.39 6.07
CA ASP A 136 -16.31 15.08 7.35
C ASP A 136 -15.35 15.44 8.49
N LYS A 137 -15.83 16.23 9.46
CA LYS A 137 -15.01 16.70 10.60
C LYS A 137 -14.53 15.57 11.49
N GLU A 138 -15.33 14.54 11.71
CA GLU A 138 -14.96 13.40 12.53
C GLU A 138 -13.85 12.59 11.84
N ALA A 139 -13.96 12.38 10.54
CA ALA A 139 -12.92 11.72 9.73
C ALA A 139 -11.60 12.49 9.78
N ILE A 140 -11.63 13.83 9.68
CA ILE A 140 -10.44 14.69 9.77
C ILE A 140 -9.78 14.61 11.16
N GLN A 141 -10.57 14.58 12.22
CA GLN A 141 -10.08 14.51 13.61
C GLN A 141 -9.59 13.11 14.01
N ASN A 142 -10.02 12.07 13.32
CA ASN A 142 -9.67 10.70 13.66
C ASN A 142 -8.17 10.43 13.38
N PRO A 143 -7.35 10.09 14.40
CA PRO A 143 -5.92 9.83 14.22
C PRO A 143 -5.62 8.54 13.44
N ASN A 144 -6.59 7.65 13.27
CA ASN A 144 -6.44 6.46 12.43
C ASN A 144 -6.50 6.80 10.94
N ASN A 145 -7.14 7.90 10.57
CA ASN A 145 -7.12 8.45 9.23
C ASN A 145 -5.87 9.32 9.09
N VAL A 146 -4.88 8.86 8.37
CA VAL A 146 -3.66 9.64 8.12
C VAL A 146 -3.97 10.75 7.13
N LYS A 147 -3.71 12.00 7.51
CA LYS A 147 -3.86 13.15 6.60
C LYS A 147 -2.55 13.38 5.84
N VAL A 148 -2.69 13.87 4.61
CA VAL A 148 -1.55 14.30 3.78
C VAL A 148 -1.78 15.70 3.26
N VAL A 149 -0.74 16.54 3.33
CA VAL A 149 -0.70 17.84 2.64
C VAL A 149 0.23 17.76 1.45
N VAL A 150 -0.15 18.38 0.35
CA VAL A 150 0.56 18.32 -0.92
C VAL A 150 0.87 19.72 -1.45
N ASN A 151 1.89 19.83 -2.30
CA ASN A 151 2.13 21.02 -3.09
C ASN A 151 1.20 21.08 -4.34
N GLN A 152 1.36 22.12 -5.16
CA GLN A 152 0.55 22.32 -6.37
C GLN A 152 0.73 21.22 -7.43
N ASN A 153 1.83 20.46 -7.36
CA ASN A 153 2.11 19.32 -8.24
C ASN A 153 1.67 17.98 -7.64
N TYR A 154 0.87 18.00 -6.56
CA TYR A 154 0.47 16.81 -5.80
C TYR A 154 1.63 16.00 -5.23
N GLN A 155 2.79 16.62 -4.97
CA GLN A 155 3.86 15.98 -4.23
C GLN A 155 3.62 16.15 -2.74
N ALA A 156 3.79 15.08 -1.96
CA ALA A 156 3.58 15.10 -0.53
C ALA A 156 4.57 16.05 0.16
N LEU A 157 4.03 16.92 1.01
CA LEU A 157 4.81 17.80 1.89
C LEU A 157 4.96 17.20 3.28
N TYR A 158 3.90 16.59 3.81
CA TYR A 158 3.90 15.92 5.10
C TYR A 158 2.69 15.00 5.27
N PHE A 159 2.87 13.96 6.10
CA PHE A 159 1.80 13.06 6.55
C PHE A 159 1.67 13.16 8.06
N SER A 160 0.44 13.19 8.58
CA SER A 160 0.21 13.24 10.01
C SER A 160 -1.08 12.55 10.44
N ARG A 161 -1.06 11.99 11.64
CA ARG A 161 -2.26 11.54 12.34
C ARG A 161 -3.07 12.72 12.87
N ALA A 162 -2.41 13.86 13.14
CA ALA A 162 -3.09 15.10 13.51
C ALA A 162 -3.90 15.68 12.33
N PRO A 163 -4.94 16.48 12.58
CA PRO A 163 -5.64 17.19 11.52
C PRO A 163 -4.74 18.29 10.93
N ILE A 164 -4.27 18.05 9.71
CA ILE A 164 -3.48 19.00 8.91
C ILE A 164 -4.16 19.26 7.57
N PRO A 165 -4.05 20.53 7.03
CA PRO A 165 -3.48 21.70 7.68
C PRO A 165 -4.36 22.25 8.80
N PHE A 166 -3.76 22.96 9.75
CA PHE A 166 -4.52 23.60 10.83
C PHE A 166 -5.25 24.84 10.33
N SER A 167 -6.56 24.90 10.57
CA SER A 167 -7.38 26.06 10.23
C SER A 167 -7.38 27.06 11.39
N ARG A 168 -6.65 28.16 11.24
CA ARG A 168 -6.48 29.17 12.31
C ARG A 168 -7.78 29.93 12.64
N ASP A 169 -8.58 30.21 11.64
CA ASP A 169 -9.82 30.99 11.74
C ASP A 169 -11.12 30.14 11.68
N GLY A 170 -10.95 28.81 11.71
CA GLY A 170 -12.08 27.89 11.61
C GLY A 170 -12.66 27.73 10.20
N LYS A 171 -12.06 28.40 9.20
CA LYS A 171 -12.44 28.27 7.78
C LYS A 171 -11.44 27.36 7.09
N SER A 172 -11.93 26.42 6.28
CA SER A 172 -11.07 25.62 5.41
C SER A 172 -10.93 26.30 4.05
N TYR A 173 -9.70 26.67 3.70
CA TYR A 173 -9.34 27.21 2.38
C TYR A 173 -8.69 26.19 1.48
N VAL A 174 -8.48 24.98 2.01
CA VAL A 174 -7.83 23.87 1.30
C VAL A 174 -8.64 22.60 1.48
N THR A 175 -8.53 21.71 0.51
CA THR A 175 -9.03 20.35 0.60
C THR A 175 -8.22 19.55 1.59
N HIS A 176 -8.90 18.84 2.52
CA HIS A 176 -8.25 17.85 3.35
C HIS A 176 -8.19 16.52 2.61
N TYR A 177 -7.04 15.87 2.62
CA TYR A 177 -6.84 14.57 2.01
C TYR A 177 -6.49 13.53 3.05
N GLN A 178 -7.15 12.37 2.95
CA GLN A 178 -6.75 11.17 3.67
C GLN A 178 -5.87 10.32 2.76
N HIS A 179 -4.74 9.89 3.28
CA HIS A 179 -3.83 8.99 2.63
C HIS A 179 -4.37 7.56 2.59
N ILE A 180 -4.17 6.86 1.49
CA ILE A 180 -4.44 5.43 1.31
C ILE A 180 -3.10 4.71 1.15
N GLY A 181 -2.84 3.71 1.99
CA GLY A 181 -1.57 3.00 2.11
C GLY A 181 -1.27 2.00 0.97
N VAL A 182 -1.62 2.33 -0.26
CA VAL A 182 -1.22 1.58 -1.45
C VAL A 182 -0.07 2.34 -2.12
N TYR A 183 1.00 1.64 -2.45
CA TYR A 183 2.22 2.26 -2.96
C TYR A 183 2.75 1.56 -4.21
N ALA A 184 3.31 2.36 -5.11
CA ALA A 184 4.24 1.85 -6.10
C ALA A 184 5.59 2.56 -5.92
N TYR A 185 6.67 1.81 -6.04
CA TYR A 185 8.03 2.28 -5.80
C TYR A 185 8.90 2.09 -7.02
N ARG A 186 9.80 3.02 -7.32
CA ARG A 186 11.00 2.61 -8.07
C ARG A 186 11.75 1.58 -7.24
N LYS A 187 12.16 0.48 -7.86
CA LYS A 187 12.89 -0.58 -7.16
C LYS A 187 14.06 -0.02 -6.36
N LYS A 188 14.85 0.88 -6.96
CA LYS A 188 15.98 1.52 -6.27
C LYS A 188 15.56 2.24 -4.99
N ALA A 189 14.48 3.02 -5.01
CA ALA A 189 14.01 3.76 -3.85
C ALA A 189 13.53 2.83 -2.72
N LEU A 190 12.91 1.71 -3.07
CA LEU A 190 12.50 0.67 -2.11
C LEU A 190 13.73 -0.01 -1.47
N LEU A 191 14.76 -0.35 -2.25
CA LEU A 191 15.98 -0.93 -1.71
C LEU A 191 16.76 0.07 -0.86
N ASP A 192 16.86 1.33 -1.27
CA ASP A 192 17.49 2.40 -0.49
C ASP A 192 16.82 2.55 0.89
N PHE A 193 15.47 2.48 0.94
CA PHE A 193 14.68 2.58 2.18
C PHE A 193 15.13 1.60 3.27
N THR A 194 15.45 0.36 2.91
CA THR A 194 15.88 -0.67 3.88
C THR A 194 17.25 -0.41 4.47
N THR A 195 18.04 0.49 3.87
CA THR A 195 19.36 0.90 4.37
C THR A 195 19.30 2.11 5.28
N TRP A 196 18.17 2.85 5.27
CA TRP A 196 18.04 4.07 6.06
C TRP A 196 17.60 3.80 7.49
N GLN A 197 18.20 4.53 8.40
CA GLN A 197 17.77 4.50 9.79
C GLN A 197 16.45 5.25 9.96
N MET A 198 15.53 4.69 10.76
CA MET A 198 14.35 5.38 11.23
C MET A 198 14.76 6.65 11.98
N LYS A 199 14.14 7.79 11.65
CA LYS A 199 14.36 9.09 12.30
C LYS A 199 13.13 9.59 13.04
N GLY A 200 13.17 10.85 13.47
CA GLY A 200 12.21 11.41 14.40
C GLY A 200 10.77 11.45 13.91
N LEU A 201 10.52 11.79 12.66
CA LEU A 201 9.17 11.91 12.12
C LEU A 201 8.47 10.55 12.05
N GLU A 202 9.13 9.56 11.43
CA GLU A 202 8.59 8.19 11.36
C GLU A 202 8.41 7.60 12.75
N ALA A 203 9.42 7.75 13.63
CA ALA A 203 9.34 7.21 15.00
C ALA A 203 8.20 7.81 15.83
N THR A 204 7.85 9.07 15.58
CA THR A 204 6.78 9.78 16.28
C THR A 204 5.40 9.42 15.74
N GLU A 205 5.20 9.56 14.45
CA GLU A 205 3.90 9.36 13.80
C GLU A 205 3.60 7.87 13.53
N LYS A 206 4.62 6.99 13.57
CA LYS A 206 4.53 5.58 13.15
C LYS A 206 4.02 5.44 11.72
N LEU A 207 4.61 6.21 10.82
CA LEU A 207 4.27 6.29 9.40
C LEU A 207 5.55 6.11 8.56
N GLU A 208 5.72 4.95 7.94
CA GLU A 208 6.92 4.56 7.16
C GLU A 208 7.24 5.55 6.04
N GLN A 209 6.23 6.10 5.38
CA GLN A 209 6.41 7.05 4.27
C GLN A 209 7.09 8.36 4.69
N LEU A 210 7.09 8.71 5.96
CA LEU A 210 7.83 9.87 6.47
C LEU A 210 9.34 9.68 6.35
N ARG A 211 9.87 8.45 6.42
CA ARG A 211 11.29 8.18 6.19
C ARG A 211 11.74 8.65 4.81
N TYR A 212 10.93 8.42 3.78
CA TYR A 212 11.24 8.93 2.43
C TYR A 212 11.38 10.46 2.43
N LEU A 213 10.45 11.17 3.08
CA LEU A 213 10.50 12.64 3.16
C LEU A 213 11.70 13.11 3.98
N GLU A 214 12.03 12.45 5.10
CA GLU A 214 13.21 12.78 5.93
C GLU A 214 14.54 12.60 5.17
N TYR A 215 14.55 11.70 4.17
CA TYR A 215 15.71 11.48 3.28
C TYR A 215 15.63 12.25 1.95
N GLY A 216 14.71 13.21 1.85
CA GLY A 216 14.58 14.11 0.70
C GLY A 216 14.06 13.44 -0.57
N ARG A 217 13.31 12.34 -0.44
CA ARG A 217 12.71 11.63 -1.56
C ARG A 217 11.35 12.17 -1.93
N THR A 218 10.99 12.03 -3.19
CA THR A 218 9.73 12.55 -3.73
C THR A 218 8.65 11.49 -3.70
N ILE A 219 7.53 11.81 -3.02
CA ILE A 219 6.30 11.01 -3.04
C ILE A 219 5.26 11.73 -3.88
N GLN A 220 4.88 11.15 -5.02
CA GLN A 220 3.81 11.67 -5.85
C GLN A 220 2.47 11.11 -5.38
N MET A 221 1.55 11.99 -5.01
CA MET A 221 0.20 11.62 -4.57
C MET A 221 -0.78 11.68 -5.74
N ILE A 222 -1.71 10.72 -5.78
CA ILE A 222 -2.77 10.65 -6.77
C ILE A 222 -4.12 10.72 -6.05
N VAL A 223 -5.00 11.60 -6.50
CA VAL A 223 -6.38 11.68 -5.98
C VAL A 223 -7.21 10.55 -6.58
N THR A 224 -7.86 9.76 -5.72
CA THR A 224 -8.80 8.72 -6.15
C THR A 224 -10.20 8.96 -5.64
N GLN A 225 -11.20 8.45 -6.36
CA GLN A 225 -12.60 8.34 -5.92
C GLN A 225 -12.93 6.91 -5.43
N HIS A 226 -12.02 5.95 -5.63
CA HIS A 226 -12.22 4.54 -5.29
C HIS A 226 -11.48 4.21 -4.00
N ILE A 227 -12.22 4.15 -2.90
CA ILE A 227 -11.69 3.74 -1.60
C ILE A 227 -11.77 2.22 -1.53
N GLY A 228 -10.64 1.57 -1.35
CA GLY A 228 -10.55 0.12 -1.14
C GLY A 228 -11.27 -0.30 0.14
N ILE A 229 -11.72 -1.54 0.18
CA ILE A 229 -12.31 -2.14 1.38
C ILE A 229 -11.27 -3.12 1.95
N GLY A 230 -10.55 -2.67 2.97
CA GLY A 230 -9.63 -3.50 3.72
C GLY A 230 -10.37 -4.34 4.79
N ILE A 231 -9.87 -5.55 5.04
CA ILE A 231 -10.39 -6.45 6.08
C ILE A 231 -9.45 -6.39 7.29
N ASP A 232 -9.78 -5.51 8.24
CA ASP A 232 -9.00 -5.31 9.46
C ASP A 232 -9.64 -5.93 10.70
N THR A 233 -10.96 -6.11 10.66
CA THR A 233 -11.76 -6.64 11.75
C THR A 233 -12.68 -7.75 11.23
N LYS A 234 -13.32 -8.47 12.16
CA LYS A 234 -14.34 -9.46 11.80
C LYS A 234 -15.55 -8.81 11.13
N GLU A 235 -15.94 -7.64 11.60
CA GLU A 235 -17.02 -6.83 11.03
C GLU A 235 -16.73 -6.43 9.58
N ASP A 236 -15.46 -6.10 9.25
CA ASP A 236 -15.06 -5.81 7.88
C ASP A 236 -15.15 -7.05 6.99
N LEU A 237 -14.75 -8.22 7.51
CA LEU A 237 -14.90 -9.49 6.79
C LEU A 237 -16.37 -9.80 6.51
N ASP A 238 -17.26 -9.59 7.47
CA ASP A 238 -18.69 -9.87 7.29
C ASP A 238 -19.31 -8.90 6.26
N LYS A 239 -18.92 -7.63 6.25
CA LYS A 239 -19.28 -6.67 5.19
C LYS A 239 -18.72 -7.10 3.83
N ALA A 240 -17.45 -7.51 3.79
CA ALA A 240 -16.82 -8.00 2.57
C ALA A 240 -17.56 -9.22 1.98
N ARG A 241 -17.98 -10.16 2.82
CA ARG A 241 -18.78 -11.34 2.39
C ARG A 241 -20.11 -10.95 1.75
N VAL A 242 -20.81 -9.97 2.30
CA VAL A 242 -22.06 -9.45 1.73
C VAL A 242 -21.83 -8.85 0.35
N LEU A 243 -20.71 -8.12 0.16
CA LEU A 243 -20.37 -7.51 -1.13
C LEU A 243 -19.89 -8.55 -2.14
N TRP A 244 -19.16 -9.57 -1.68
CA TRP A 244 -18.62 -10.63 -2.54
C TRP A 244 -19.70 -11.52 -3.15
N GLY A 245 -20.82 -11.70 -2.47
CA GLY A 245 -21.97 -12.51 -2.93
C GLY A 245 -22.93 -11.78 -3.88
N ARG A 246 -22.65 -10.52 -4.24
CA ARG A 246 -23.45 -9.73 -5.20
C ARG A 246 -22.83 -9.74 -6.59
#